data_fab3986d6f5d842b2aac4689d996b6b5
#
_entry.id   fab3986d6f5d842b2aac4689d996b6b5
#
_cell.length_a   1.000
_cell.length_b   1.000
_cell.length_c   1.000
_cell.angle_alpha   90.00
_cell.angle_beta   90.00
_cell.angle_gamma   90.00
#
_symmetry.space_group_name_H-M   'P 1'
#
loop_
_entity.id
_entity.type
_entity.pdbx_description
1 polymer ?
#
loop_
_entity_poly.entity_id
_entity_poly.type
_entity_poly.pdbx_seq_one_letter_code
_entity_poly.pdbx_strand_id
1 'polypeptide(L)'
;MGKIRTLHFFNITDVSGHDGDGSLYIFLHLIGLLDTLTGLILIYIGGQIPFNAWLVKGYLDTIPRELDEAARIDGAGHFTVFVRIILPLAKPILAVVALFNFMTPLFDFILPSIILNSPEKYTIALGLFNFINDQFSNNFTRFSAGGAILIAVPVAIVYLFLQRFLISGLTAGGTKG
;
A
#
# COMPACT_ATOMS: atom_id res chain seq x y z
N MET A 1 -27.25 37.11 -18.20
CA MET A 1 -27.60 36.57 -16.86
C MET A 1 -26.59 35.50 -16.52
N GLY A 2 -25.53 35.88 -15.81
CA GLY A 2 -24.42 34.98 -15.43
C GLY A 2 -24.80 34.17 -14.21
N LYS A 3 -24.64 32.85 -14.31
CA LYS A 3 -24.71 31.96 -13.14
C LYS A 3 -23.48 32.21 -12.28
N ILE A 4 -23.68 32.84 -11.13
CA ILE A 4 -22.67 32.94 -10.05
C ILE A 4 -22.44 31.53 -9.54
N ARG A 5 -21.25 30.96 -9.84
CA ARG A 5 -20.78 29.74 -9.18
C ARG A 5 -20.55 30.10 -7.72
N THR A 6 -21.42 29.60 -6.85
CA THR A 6 -21.27 29.68 -5.40
C THR A 6 -19.99 28.89 -5.05
N LEU A 7 -18.89 29.59 -4.84
CA LEU A 7 -17.70 29.06 -4.20
C LEU A 7 -18.11 28.76 -2.76
N HIS A 8 -18.33 27.49 -2.44
CA HIS A 8 -18.37 27.05 -1.06
C HIS A 8 -16.98 27.30 -0.47
N PHE A 9 -16.85 28.43 0.23
CA PHE A 9 -15.75 28.63 1.16
C PHE A 9 -15.90 27.59 2.27
N PHE A 10 -15.21 26.47 2.11
CA PHE A 10 -15.00 25.53 3.19
C PHE A 10 -14.25 26.28 4.30
N ASN A 11 -14.87 26.46 5.45
CA ASN A 11 -14.24 27.09 6.60
C ASN A 11 -13.04 26.26 7.02
N ILE A 12 -11.84 26.80 6.84
CA ILE A 12 -10.55 26.21 7.23
C ILE A 12 -10.48 25.93 8.76
N THR A 13 -11.44 26.47 9.54
CA THR A 13 -11.51 26.33 10.99
C THR A 13 -12.06 25.00 11.48
N ASP A 14 -12.66 24.14 10.62
CA ASP A 14 -13.19 22.82 11.02
C ASP A 14 -12.16 21.67 10.94
N VAL A 15 -10.91 21.97 10.55
CA VAL A 15 -9.82 20.98 10.42
C VAL A 15 -8.96 20.89 11.69
N SER A 16 -9.51 21.15 12.86
CA SER A 16 -8.80 21.07 14.14
C SER A 16 -8.92 19.69 14.82
N GLY A 17 -8.51 18.63 14.12
CA GLY A 17 -8.59 17.28 14.68
C GLY A 17 -7.33 16.43 14.58
N HIS A 18 -6.49 16.63 13.55
CA HIS A 18 -5.18 15.97 13.41
C HIS A 18 -4.33 16.83 12.48
N ASP A 19 -3.30 17.47 13.03
CA ASP A 19 -2.47 18.47 12.31
C ASP A 19 -1.83 17.97 11.01
N GLY A 20 -1.73 16.67 10.79
CA GLY A 20 -1.21 16.04 9.58
C GLY A 20 -2.23 15.92 8.43
N ASP A 21 -3.46 15.58 8.75
CA ASP A 21 -4.49 15.26 7.74
C ASP A 21 -4.97 16.53 7.00
N GLY A 22 -5.05 17.65 7.73
CA GLY A 22 -5.39 18.94 7.15
C GLY A 22 -4.36 19.46 6.15
N SER A 23 -3.08 19.28 6.46
CA SER A 23 -1.98 19.70 5.57
C SER A 23 -1.95 18.89 4.29
N LEU A 24 -2.21 17.59 4.37
CA LEU A 24 -2.28 16.68 3.23
C LEU A 24 -3.45 17.03 2.30
N TYR A 25 -4.63 17.29 2.88
CA TYR A 25 -5.81 17.72 2.13
C TYR A 25 -5.56 19.00 1.35
N ILE A 26 -5.01 20.04 2.01
CA ILE A 26 -4.68 21.33 1.39
C ILE A 26 -3.67 21.13 0.27
N PHE A 27 -2.62 20.35 0.50
CA PHE A 27 -1.60 20.06 -0.51
C PHE A 27 -2.21 19.41 -1.75
N LEU A 28 -3.03 18.37 -1.59
CA LEU A 28 -3.70 17.69 -2.71
C LEU A 28 -4.65 18.61 -3.46
N HIS A 29 -5.35 19.48 -2.72
CA HIS A 29 -6.22 20.47 -3.35
C HIS A 29 -5.44 21.45 -4.24
N LEU A 30 -4.29 21.95 -3.74
CA LEU A 30 -3.44 22.90 -4.47
C LEU A 30 -2.87 22.31 -5.77
N ILE A 31 -2.51 21.02 -5.77
CA ILE A 31 -1.97 20.34 -6.96
C ILE A 31 -3.05 19.71 -7.86
N GLY A 32 -4.34 19.88 -7.50
CA GLY A 32 -5.46 19.37 -8.28
C GLY A 32 -5.64 17.86 -8.26
N LEU A 33 -5.09 17.17 -7.24
CA LEU A 33 -5.17 15.73 -7.07
C LEU A 33 -6.17 15.29 -5.97
N LEU A 34 -6.89 16.24 -5.36
CA LEU A 34 -7.98 15.91 -4.45
C LEU A 34 -9.11 15.21 -5.22
N ASP A 35 -9.77 14.25 -4.56
CA ASP A 35 -10.82 13.41 -5.15
C ASP A 35 -10.35 12.65 -6.40
N THR A 36 -9.10 12.18 -6.40
CA THR A 36 -8.56 11.35 -7.48
C THR A 36 -7.86 10.10 -6.94
N LEU A 37 -8.03 8.97 -7.66
CA LEU A 37 -7.29 7.74 -7.34
C LEU A 37 -5.77 7.94 -7.50
N THR A 38 -5.35 8.78 -8.43
CA THR A 38 -3.93 9.11 -8.62
C THR A 38 -3.34 9.78 -7.39
N GLY A 39 -4.05 10.74 -6.78
CA GLY A 39 -3.65 11.39 -5.54
C GLY A 39 -3.48 10.38 -4.41
N LEU A 40 -4.45 9.48 -4.23
CA LEU A 40 -4.41 8.42 -3.24
C LEU A 40 -3.21 7.47 -3.45
N ILE A 41 -2.97 7.03 -4.70
CA ILE A 41 -1.84 6.16 -5.05
C ILE A 41 -0.51 6.83 -4.72
N LEU A 42 -0.33 8.11 -5.06
CA LEU A 42 0.91 8.83 -4.79
C LEU A 42 1.20 8.93 -3.29
N ILE A 43 0.17 9.13 -2.47
CA ILE A 43 0.33 9.16 -1.02
C ILE A 43 0.73 7.79 -0.48
N TYR A 44 0.08 6.72 -0.92
CA TYR A 44 0.47 5.37 -0.51
C TYR A 44 1.93 5.06 -0.91
N ILE A 45 2.34 5.40 -2.13
CA ILE A 45 3.73 5.23 -2.57
C ILE A 45 4.67 5.99 -1.62
N GLY A 46 4.42 7.30 -1.41
CA GLY A 46 5.26 8.14 -0.55
C GLY A 46 5.35 7.63 0.89
N GLY A 47 4.22 7.25 1.47
CA GLY A 47 4.14 6.75 2.85
C GLY A 47 4.79 5.38 3.05
N GLN A 48 4.76 4.51 2.04
CA GLN A 48 5.28 3.14 2.15
C GLN A 48 6.77 3.02 1.80
N ILE A 49 7.35 3.94 1.03
CA ILE A 49 8.77 3.89 0.63
C ILE A 49 9.73 3.75 1.82
N PRO A 50 9.65 4.57 2.90
CA PRO A 50 10.61 4.48 4.01
C PRO A 50 10.57 3.12 4.70
N PHE A 51 9.37 2.62 4.99
CA PHE A 51 9.19 1.32 5.63
C PHE A 51 9.68 0.17 4.74
N ASN A 52 9.30 0.17 3.46
CA ASN A 52 9.71 -0.86 2.52
C ASN A 52 11.23 -0.85 2.29
N ALA A 53 11.84 0.32 2.18
CA ALA A 53 13.28 0.45 2.03
C ALA A 53 14.03 -0.10 3.26
N TRP A 54 13.54 0.21 4.47
CA TRP A 54 14.10 -0.32 5.70
C TRP A 54 13.98 -1.85 5.78
N LEU A 55 12.81 -2.39 5.43
CA LEU A 55 12.54 -3.82 5.46
C LEU A 55 13.42 -4.59 4.46
N VAL A 56 13.49 -4.09 3.22
CA VAL A 56 14.34 -4.69 2.17
C VAL A 56 15.80 -4.60 2.54
N LYS A 57 16.25 -3.44 3.04
CA LYS A 57 17.64 -3.26 3.49
C LYS A 57 18.00 -4.24 4.60
N GLY A 58 17.15 -4.37 5.63
CA GLY A 58 17.38 -5.30 6.73
C GLY A 58 17.56 -6.75 6.27
N TYR A 59 16.78 -7.17 5.27
CA TYR A 59 16.95 -8.50 4.67
C TYR A 59 18.23 -8.62 3.85
N LEU A 60 18.55 -7.61 3.02
CA LEU A 60 19.76 -7.62 2.21
C LEU A 60 21.04 -7.65 3.04
N ASP A 61 21.01 -7.02 4.22
CA ASP A 61 22.14 -7.04 5.17
C ASP A 61 22.44 -8.46 5.72
N THR A 62 21.48 -9.40 5.60
CA THR A 62 21.68 -10.82 5.98
C THR A 62 22.35 -11.66 4.89
N ILE A 63 22.44 -11.15 3.67
CA ILE A 63 23.09 -11.84 2.54
C ILE A 63 24.60 -11.74 2.70
N PRO A 64 25.34 -12.86 2.66
CA PRO A 64 26.81 -12.86 2.78
C PRO A 64 27.45 -12.03 1.66
N ARG A 65 28.40 -11.15 2.03
CA ARG A 65 29.11 -10.29 1.07
C ARG A 65 30.04 -11.07 0.17
N GLU A 66 30.47 -12.25 0.59
CA GLU A 66 31.32 -13.17 -0.15
C GLU A 66 30.73 -13.54 -1.52
N LEU A 67 29.38 -13.54 -1.64
CA LEU A 67 28.70 -13.79 -2.91
C LEU A 67 28.91 -12.64 -3.92
N ASP A 68 28.90 -11.41 -3.46
CA ASP A 68 29.18 -10.22 -4.28
C ASP A 68 30.66 -10.17 -4.67
N GLU A 69 31.57 -10.46 -3.72
CA GLU A 69 33.02 -10.47 -3.93
C GLU A 69 33.43 -11.57 -4.90
N ALA A 70 32.94 -12.80 -4.75
CA ALA A 70 33.24 -13.89 -5.66
C ALA A 70 32.79 -13.59 -7.09
N ALA A 71 31.58 -13.05 -7.26
CA ALA A 71 31.08 -12.68 -8.58
C ALA A 71 31.92 -11.57 -9.25
N ARG A 72 32.45 -10.64 -8.46
CA ARG A 72 33.35 -9.60 -8.98
C ARG A 72 34.72 -10.16 -9.39
N ILE A 73 35.22 -11.13 -8.66
CA ILE A 73 36.46 -11.85 -9.04
C ILE A 73 36.25 -12.55 -10.39
N ASP A 74 35.07 -13.13 -10.62
CA ASP A 74 34.65 -13.74 -11.89
C ASP A 74 34.41 -12.72 -13.01
N GLY A 75 34.65 -11.42 -12.76
CA GLY A 75 34.52 -10.34 -13.76
C GLY A 75 33.08 -9.82 -13.95
N ALA A 76 32.15 -10.16 -13.07
CA ALA A 76 30.78 -9.65 -13.16
C ALA A 76 30.72 -8.15 -12.77
N GLY A 77 30.11 -7.33 -13.64
CA GLY A 77 29.82 -5.94 -13.32
C GLY A 77 28.70 -5.80 -12.28
N HIS A 78 28.63 -4.66 -11.59
CA HIS A 78 27.67 -4.37 -10.51
C HIS A 78 26.20 -4.67 -10.90
N PHE A 79 25.78 -4.29 -12.09
CA PHE A 79 24.43 -4.54 -12.58
C PHE A 79 24.16 -6.06 -12.76
N THR A 80 25.15 -6.80 -13.23
CA THR A 80 25.03 -8.27 -13.38
C THR A 80 24.90 -8.96 -12.03
N VAL A 81 25.70 -8.55 -11.04
CA VAL A 81 25.62 -9.05 -9.67
C VAL A 81 24.23 -8.74 -9.07
N PHE A 82 23.79 -7.50 -9.21
CA PHE A 82 22.47 -7.12 -8.71
C PHE A 82 21.34 -7.98 -9.31
N VAL A 83 21.27 -8.09 -10.64
CA VAL A 83 20.15 -8.76 -11.32
C VAL A 83 20.24 -10.29 -11.20
N ARG A 84 21.44 -10.88 -11.28
CA ARG A 84 21.60 -12.33 -11.32
C ARG A 84 21.82 -12.98 -9.96
N ILE A 85 22.27 -12.23 -8.97
CA ILE A 85 22.59 -12.78 -7.65
C ILE A 85 21.68 -12.16 -6.58
N ILE A 86 21.74 -10.84 -6.38
CA ILE A 86 21.05 -10.17 -5.27
C ILE A 86 19.53 -10.21 -5.45
N LEU A 87 19.02 -9.86 -6.61
CA LEU A 87 17.59 -9.81 -6.88
C LEU A 87 16.89 -11.18 -6.75
N PRO A 88 17.46 -12.30 -7.24
CA PRO A 88 16.90 -13.63 -6.98
C PRO A 88 16.90 -14.02 -5.50
N LEU A 89 17.98 -13.68 -4.75
CA LEU A 89 18.05 -13.93 -3.32
C LEU A 89 17.08 -13.05 -2.51
N ALA A 90 16.76 -11.86 -3.01
CA ALA A 90 15.80 -10.93 -2.40
C ALA A 90 14.33 -11.29 -2.68
N LYS A 91 14.03 -12.29 -3.52
CA LYS A 91 12.63 -12.67 -3.83
C LYS A 91 11.74 -12.87 -2.61
N PRO A 92 12.18 -13.52 -1.50
CA PRO A 92 11.34 -13.70 -0.33
C PRO A 92 10.90 -12.36 0.28
N ILE A 93 11.83 -11.43 0.49
CA ILE A 93 11.49 -10.14 1.07
C ILE A 93 10.66 -9.27 0.12
N LEU A 94 10.90 -9.36 -1.18
CA LEU A 94 10.07 -8.66 -2.16
C LEU A 94 8.64 -9.18 -2.18
N ALA A 95 8.43 -10.48 -1.94
CA ALA A 95 7.10 -11.06 -1.80
C ALA A 95 6.39 -10.54 -0.53
N VAL A 96 7.10 -10.40 0.59
CA VAL A 96 6.56 -9.79 1.82
C VAL A 96 6.13 -8.34 1.57
N VAL A 97 7.01 -7.54 0.96
CA VAL A 97 6.74 -6.14 0.60
C VAL A 97 5.54 -6.03 -0.33
N ALA A 98 5.48 -6.86 -1.36
CA ALA A 98 4.37 -6.88 -2.30
C ALA A 98 3.03 -7.21 -1.59
N LEU A 99 3.04 -8.18 -0.67
CA LEU A 99 1.85 -8.55 0.10
C LEU A 99 1.37 -7.39 0.99
N PHE A 100 2.27 -6.75 1.75
CA PHE A 100 1.90 -5.64 2.61
C PHE A 100 1.38 -4.43 1.81
N ASN A 101 2.06 -4.07 0.72
CA ASN A 101 1.62 -2.98 -0.15
C ASN A 101 0.27 -3.26 -0.82
N PHE A 102 -0.03 -4.53 -1.10
CA PHE A 102 -1.33 -4.93 -1.62
C PHE A 102 -2.43 -4.86 -0.55
N MET A 103 -2.11 -5.27 0.69
CA MET A 103 -3.09 -5.29 1.79
C MET A 103 -3.44 -3.88 2.28
N THR A 104 -2.49 -2.95 2.33
CA THR A 104 -2.69 -1.61 2.89
C THR A 104 -3.93 -0.91 2.33
N PRO A 105 -4.11 -0.71 1.00
CA PRO A 105 -5.29 -0.02 0.47
C PRO A 105 -6.60 -0.81 0.61
N LEU A 106 -6.53 -2.13 0.86
CA LEU A 106 -7.73 -2.96 1.06
C LEU A 106 -8.30 -2.83 2.47
N PHE A 107 -7.48 -2.48 3.46
CA PHE A 107 -7.91 -2.34 4.86
C PHE A 107 -8.00 -0.88 5.31
N ASP A 108 -7.38 0.04 4.59
CA ASP A 108 -7.42 1.45 4.93
C ASP A 108 -8.71 2.12 4.43
N PHE A 109 -9.47 2.70 5.36
CA PHE A 109 -10.63 3.53 5.05
C PHE A 109 -10.40 5.00 5.46
N ILE A 110 -9.45 5.27 6.38
CA ILE A 110 -9.25 6.60 6.96
C ILE A 110 -8.72 7.55 5.88
N LEU A 111 -7.58 7.20 5.28
CA LEU A 111 -6.96 8.05 4.26
C LEU A 111 -7.86 8.23 3.02
N PRO A 112 -8.47 7.17 2.45
CA PRO A 112 -9.47 7.34 1.39
C PRO A 112 -10.65 8.23 1.77
N SER A 113 -11.13 8.19 3.02
CA SER A 113 -12.28 9.02 3.47
C SER A 113 -11.95 10.51 3.52
N ILE A 114 -10.69 10.88 3.70
CA ILE A 114 -10.22 12.26 3.69
C ILE A 114 -10.05 12.78 2.26
N ILE A 115 -9.59 11.92 1.35
CA ILE A 115 -9.15 12.30 0.00
C ILE A 115 -10.28 12.17 -1.02
N LEU A 116 -11.09 11.11 -0.95
CA LEU A 116 -12.12 10.77 -1.93
C LEU A 116 -13.49 11.24 -1.46
N ASN A 117 -14.13 12.08 -2.28
CA ASN A 117 -15.47 12.60 -2.02
C ASN A 117 -16.54 11.95 -2.92
N SER A 118 -16.12 11.47 -4.11
CA SER A 118 -17.03 10.87 -5.10
C SER A 118 -17.24 9.38 -4.83
N PRO A 119 -18.48 8.89 -4.65
CA PRO A 119 -18.77 7.48 -4.36
C PRO A 119 -18.20 6.50 -5.40
N GLU A 120 -18.10 6.92 -6.67
CA GLU A 120 -17.61 6.10 -7.77
C GLU A 120 -16.11 5.79 -7.65
N LYS A 121 -15.39 6.52 -6.78
CA LYS A 121 -13.95 6.39 -6.58
C LYS A 121 -13.59 5.71 -5.26
N TYR A 122 -14.60 5.35 -4.46
CA TYR A 122 -14.36 4.76 -3.15
C TYR A 122 -13.57 3.46 -3.25
N THR A 123 -12.61 3.29 -2.34
CA THR A 123 -11.96 2.00 -2.11
C THR A 123 -12.96 1.01 -1.50
N ILE A 124 -12.63 -0.29 -1.55
CA ILE A 124 -13.48 -1.34 -0.96
C ILE A 124 -13.73 -1.06 0.51
N ALA A 125 -12.69 -0.73 1.29
CA ALA A 125 -12.81 -0.45 2.71
C ALA A 125 -13.71 0.77 2.98
N LEU A 126 -13.51 1.87 2.24
CA LEU A 126 -14.32 3.08 2.39
C LEU A 126 -15.79 2.83 1.98
N GLY A 127 -16.01 2.10 0.89
CA GLY A 127 -17.34 1.73 0.45
C GLY A 127 -18.08 0.89 1.51
N LEU A 128 -17.41 -0.12 2.09
CA LEU A 128 -17.97 -0.94 3.17
C LEU A 128 -18.27 -0.14 4.43
N PHE A 129 -17.36 0.78 4.81
CA PHE A 129 -17.58 1.66 5.96
C PHE A 129 -18.81 2.54 5.78
N ASN A 130 -18.99 3.13 4.59
CA ASN A 130 -20.18 3.95 4.31
C ASN A 130 -21.47 3.15 4.33
N PHE A 131 -21.46 1.90 3.86
CA PHE A 131 -22.64 1.02 3.96
C PHE A 131 -23.07 0.70 5.40
N ILE A 132 -22.12 0.66 6.33
CA ILE A 132 -22.42 0.42 7.75
C ILE A 132 -23.06 1.66 8.39
N ASN A 133 -22.63 2.84 7.98
CA ASN A 133 -23.12 4.11 8.52
C ASN A 133 -24.42 4.61 7.89
N ASP A 134 -24.80 4.10 6.72
CA ASP A 134 -26.09 4.44 6.09
C ASP A 134 -27.25 3.81 6.87
N GLN A 135 -28.36 4.54 7.00
CA GLN A 135 -29.54 4.19 7.82
C GLN A 135 -30.27 2.90 7.38
N PHE A 136 -29.72 2.10 6.49
CA PHE A 136 -30.26 0.82 6.03
C PHE A 136 -29.76 -0.37 6.86
N SER A 137 -29.86 -0.28 8.17
CA SER A 137 -29.38 -1.28 9.14
C SER A 137 -29.86 -2.73 8.93
N ASN A 138 -30.90 -2.97 8.15
CA ASN A 138 -31.45 -4.32 7.89
C ASN A 138 -30.55 -5.18 6.96
N ASN A 139 -29.54 -4.60 6.33
CA ASN A 139 -28.62 -5.32 5.43
C ASN A 139 -27.20 -5.52 5.98
N PHE A 140 -26.95 -5.15 7.25
CA PHE A 140 -25.63 -5.23 7.87
C PHE A 140 -24.97 -6.62 7.69
N THR A 141 -25.71 -7.69 7.95
CA THR A 141 -25.18 -9.07 7.84
C THR A 141 -24.81 -9.43 6.39
N ARG A 142 -25.61 -9.02 5.41
CA ARG A 142 -25.32 -9.29 3.99
C ARG A 142 -24.13 -8.49 3.49
N PHE A 143 -24.00 -7.24 3.92
CA PHE A 143 -22.87 -6.39 3.57
C PHE A 143 -21.58 -6.84 4.24
N SER A 144 -21.64 -7.25 5.51
CA SER A 144 -20.49 -7.78 6.22
C SER A 144 -19.97 -9.05 5.57
N ALA A 145 -20.85 -9.98 5.19
CA ALA A 145 -20.48 -11.20 4.50
C ALA A 145 -19.91 -10.91 3.10
N GLY A 146 -20.57 -10.05 2.31
CA GLY A 146 -20.07 -9.64 0.98
C GLY A 146 -18.73 -8.92 1.05
N GLY A 147 -18.58 -8.01 2.00
CA GLY A 147 -17.35 -7.28 2.23
C GLY A 147 -16.20 -8.17 2.67
N ALA A 148 -16.46 -9.12 3.56
CA ALA A 148 -15.44 -10.10 3.96
C ALA A 148 -14.96 -10.93 2.76
N ILE A 149 -15.85 -11.36 1.88
CA ILE A 149 -15.49 -12.10 0.67
C ILE A 149 -14.69 -11.21 -0.31
N LEU A 150 -15.13 -9.96 -0.53
CA LEU A 150 -14.47 -9.02 -1.44
C LEU A 150 -13.03 -8.68 -1.00
N ILE A 151 -12.74 -8.72 0.28
CA ILE A 151 -11.38 -8.50 0.81
C ILE A 151 -10.61 -9.81 0.93
N ALA A 152 -11.23 -10.87 1.48
CA ALA A 152 -10.56 -12.13 1.76
C ALA A 152 -10.11 -12.86 0.49
N VAL A 153 -10.94 -12.88 -0.57
CA VAL A 153 -10.61 -13.59 -1.80
C VAL A 153 -9.38 -13.01 -2.52
N PRO A 154 -9.29 -11.69 -2.80
CA PRO A 154 -8.08 -11.13 -3.40
C PRO A 154 -6.83 -11.34 -2.53
N VAL A 155 -6.93 -11.18 -1.21
CA VAL A 155 -5.81 -11.40 -0.28
C VAL A 155 -5.36 -12.86 -0.32
N ALA A 156 -6.31 -13.80 -0.27
CA ALA A 156 -5.98 -15.23 -0.35
C ALA A 156 -5.31 -15.59 -1.67
N ILE A 157 -5.81 -15.08 -2.79
CA ILE A 157 -5.22 -15.31 -4.12
C ILE A 157 -3.78 -14.78 -4.15
N VAL A 158 -3.54 -13.54 -3.74
CA VAL A 158 -2.19 -12.95 -3.72
C VAL A 158 -1.28 -13.72 -2.79
N TYR A 159 -1.77 -14.09 -1.59
CA TYR A 159 -1.00 -14.91 -0.66
C TYR A 159 -0.60 -16.27 -1.26
N LEU A 160 -1.54 -16.99 -1.90
CA LEU A 160 -1.26 -18.27 -2.55
C LEU A 160 -0.19 -18.17 -3.64
N PHE A 161 -0.16 -17.06 -4.39
CA PHE A 161 0.89 -16.83 -5.37
C PHE A 161 2.25 -16.52 -4.74
N LEU A 162 2.26 -15.77 -3.64
CA LEU A 162 3.49 -15.31 -2.99
C LEU A 162 4.08 -16.32 -2.01
N GLN A 163 3.27 -17.22 -1.42
CA GLN A 163 3.69 -18.17 -0.39
C GLN A 163 4.91 -19.01 -0.80
N ARG A 164 5.00 -19.42 -2.08
CA ARG A 164 6.15 -20.18 -2.59
C ARG A 164 7.50 -19.45 -2.42
N PHE A 165 7.48 -18.11 -2.49
CA PHE A 165 8.67 -17.29 -2.29
C PHE A 165 8.97 -17.07 -0.81
N LEU A 166 7.93 -17.02 0.04
CA LEU A 166 8.07 -16.90 1.49
C LEU A 166 8.73 -18.14 2.10
N ILE A 167 8.28 -19.34 1.70
CA ILE A 167 8.79 -20.61 2.23
C ILE A 167 10.25 -20.84 1.82
N SER A 168 10.63 -20.48 0.58
CA SER A 168 12.01 -20.66 0.10
C SER A 168 13.04 -19.86 0.91
N GLY A 169 12.65 -18.70 1.47
CA GLY A 169 13.54 -17.89 2.33
C GLY A 169 13.79 -18.50 3.71
N LEU A 170 12.82 -19.22 4.27
CA LEU A 170 12.94 -19.86 5.59
C LEU A 170 13.86 -21.09 5.55
N THR A 171 13.85 -21.84 4.45
CA THR A 171 14.70 -23.03 4.31
C THR A 171 16.17 -22.71 4.07
N ALA A 172 16.47 -21.57 3.43
CA ALA A 172 17.84 -21.11 3.20
C ALA A 172 18.56 -20.65 4.49
N GLY A 173 17.80 -20.23 5.52
CA GLY A 173 18.34 -19.82 6.82
C GLY A 173 18.44 -20.94 7.87
N GLY A 174 17.80 -22.09 7.62
CA GLY A 174 17.66 -23.18 8.60
C GLY A 174 18.79 -24.23 8.62
N THR A 175 19.82 -24.10 7.77
CA THR A 175 20.90 -25.09 7.68
C THR A 175 22.17 -24.71 8.48
N LYS A 176 22.02 -23.88 9.53
CA LYS A 176 23.05 -23.67 10.55
C LYS A 176 22.59 -24.32 11.87
N GLY A 177 22.67 -25.63 11.93
CA GLY A 177 22.53 -26.47 13.10
C GLY A 177 23.44 -27.66 12.96
#